data_a01f1b7da4400c9f5971d8c96d261649
#
_entry.id   a01f1b7da4400c9f5971d8c96d261649
#
_cell.length_a   1.000
_cell.length_b   1.000
_cell.length_c   1.000
_cell.angle_alpha   90.00
_cell.angle_beta   90.00
_cell.angle_gamma   90.00
#
_symmetry.space_group_name_H-M   'P 1'
#
loop_
_entity.id
_entity.type
_entity.pdbx_description
1 polymer ?
#
loop_
_entity_poly.entity_id
_entity_poly.type
_entity_poly.pdbx_seq_one_letter_code
_entity_poly.pdbx_strand_id
1 'polypeptide(L)'
;MALRLPDKWIWDFWMVRNRAEHHLFYLQAPRSLGRPGLRHKHASIGHAVSTDLRSWRVLPDALHPGPNGSWDDQATWTGSAIGHAGRWYMLYTGINRKERGLIQRIGLAVSGDLVRWDKHPANPVMEADPRFV
;
A
#
# COMPACT_ATOMS: atom_id res chain seq x y z
N MET A 1 -1.63 -6.80 -22.22
CA MET A 1 -0.19 -6.75 -21.89
C MET A 1 -0.02 -6.81 -20.37
N ALA A 2 0.89 -7.63 -19.86
CA ALA A 2 1.12 -7.71 -18.42
C ALA A 2 1.59 -6.35 -17.85
N LEU A 3 1.17 -6.02 -16.63
CA LEU A 3 1.70 -4.87 -15.91
C LEU A 3 3.19 -5.06 -15.66
N ARG A 4 4.01 -4.15 -16.14
CA ARG A 4 5.46 -4.14 -15.95
C ARG A 4 5.93 -2.74 -15.62
N LEU A 5 6.74 -2.63 -14.59
CA LEU A 5 7.41 -1.39 -14.19
C LEU A 5 8.92 -1.66 -14.26
N PRO A 6 9.62 -1.23 -15.33
CA PRO A 6 11.02 -1.59 -15.55
C PRO A 6 11.97 -1.12 -14.44
N ASP A 7 11.65 0.00 -13.79
CA ASP A 7 12.44 0.64 -12.74
C ASP A 7 12.07 0.18 -11.31
N LYS A 8 11.07 -0.70 -11.18
CA LYS A 8 10.57 -1.13 -9.87
C LYS A 8 10.43 -2.64 -9.78
N TRP A 9 10.62 -3.16 -8.56
CA TRP A 9 10.05 -4.45 -8.18
C TRP A 9 8.61 -4.22 -7.78
N ILE A 10 7.70 -5.13 -8.17
CA ILE A 10 6.30 -5.16 -7.75
C ILE A 10 5.99 -6.56 -7.24
N TRP A 11 5.23 -6.62 -6.14
CA TRP A 11 4.83 -7.88 -5.53
C TRP A 11 3.60 -7.63 -4.65
N ASP A 12 3.00 -8.67 -4.14
CA ASP A 12 1.77 -8.65 -3.37
C ASP A 12 0.73 -7.66 -3.92
N PHE A 13 -0.48 -8.09 -4.07
CA PHE A 13 -1.51 -7.21 -4.62
C PHE A 13 -2.86 -7.47 -3.98
N TRP A 14 -3.73 -6.46 -4.07
CA TRP A 14 -5.16 -6.55 -3.79
C TRP A 14 -5.92 -5.65 -4.74
N MET A 15 -7.21 -5.93 -4.91
CA MET A 15 -8.02 -5.22 -5.88
C MET A 15 -9.38 -4.83 -5.31
N VAL A 16 -9.93 -3.75 -5.87
CA VAL A 16 -11.34 -3.43 -5.77
C VAL A 16 -11.89 -3.12 -7.16
N ARG A 17 -13.16 -3.41 -7.35
CA ARG A 17 -13.87 -3.07 -8.56
C ARG A 17 -14.76 -1.86 -8.31
N ASN A 18 -14.69 -0.88 -9.22
CA ASN A 18 -15.59 0.25 -9.29
C ASN A 18 -16.19 0.32 -10.69
N ARG A 19 -17.48 -0.05 -10.81
CA ARG A 19 -18.18 -0.14 -12.11
C ARG A 19 -17.43 -1.08 -13.07
N ALA A 20 -16.95 -0.57 -14.21
CA ALA A 20 -16.21 -1.35 -15.19
C ALA A 20 -14.68 -1.41 -14.92
N GLU A 21 -14.19 -0.65 -13.95
CA GLU A 21 -12.76 -0.56 -13.66
C GLU A 21 -12.34 -1.46 -12.51
N HIS A 22 -11.23 -2.13 -12.69
CA HIS A 22 -10.53 -2.90 -11.66
C HIS A 22 -9.32 -2.10 -11.20
N HIS A 23 -9.32 -1.68 -9.95
CA HIS A 23 -8.22 -0.96 -9.34
C HIS A 23 -7.31 -1.95 -8.62
N LEU A 24 -6.07 -2.02 -9.05
CA LEU A 24 -5.02 -2.89 -8.51
C LEU A 24 -4.08 -2.05 -7.66
N PHE A 25 -3.91 -2.45 -6.42
CA PHE A 25 -2.89 -1.94 -5.52
C PHE A 25 -1.83 -3.00 -5.34
N TYR A 26 -0.57 -2.60 -5.30
CA TYR A 26 0.56 -3.52 -5.20
C TYR A 26 1.70 -2.89 -4.41
N LEU A 27 2.50 -3.73 -3.79
CA LEU A 27 3.74 -3.26 -3.20
C LEU A 27 4.76 -3.00 -4.29
N GLN A 28 5.54 -1.95 -4.12
CA GLN A 28 6.60 -1.57 -5.05
C GLN A 28 7.80 -1.03 -4.30
N ALA A 29 8.98 -1.20 -4.90
CA ALA A 29 10.21 -0.58 -4.44
C ALA A 29 11.16 -0.35 -5.63
N PRO A 30 12.00 0.70 -5.62
CA PRO A 30 12.85 1.02 -6.75
C PRO A 30 13.96 -0.03 -6.94
N ARG A 31 14.19 -0.45 -8.17
CA ARG A 31 15.30 -1.34 -8.53
C ARG A 31 16.67 -0.71 -8.33
N SER A 32 16.73 0.62 -8.23
CA SER A 32 17.96 1.36 -7.89
C SER A 32 18.55 1.00 -6.52
N LEU A 33 17.78 0.35 -5.64
CA LEU A 33 18.31 -0.25 -4.41
C LEU A 33 19.36 -1.33 -4.67
N GLY A 34 19.41 -1.91 -5.87
CA GLY A 34 20.41 -2.87 -6.32
C GLY A 34 20.19 -4.32 -5.89
N ARG A 35 19.63 -4.55 -4.71
CA ARG A 35 19.38 -5.89 -4.15
C ARG A 35 17.89 -6.11 -3.85
N PRO A 36 17.27 -7.15 -4.41
CA PRO A 36 15.84 -7.43 -4.21
C PRO A 36 15.43 -7.57 -2.74
N GLY A 37 16.31 -8.10 -1.87
CA GLY A 37 16.04 -8.25 -0.44
C GLY A 37 15.79 -6.93 0.30
N LEU A 38 16.26 -5.81 -0.23
CA LEU A 38 16.05 -4.49 0.37
C LEU A 38 14.63 -3.95 0.14
N ARG A 39 13.88 -4.51 -0.81
CA ARG A 39 12.57 -4.00 -1.20
C ARG A 39 11.57 -3.93 -0.04
N HIS A 40 11.62 -4.89 0.87
CA HIS A 40 10.66 -4.97 1.99
C HIS A 40 10.71 -3.74 2.90
N LYS A 41 11.89 -3.20 3.14
CA LYS A 41 12.07 -2.02 4.00
C LYS A 41 11.97 -0.68 3.24
N HIS A 42 11.63 -0.72 1.95
CA HIS A 42 11.48 0.46 1.10
C HIS A 42 10.16 0.43 0.31
N ALA A 43 9.22 -0.39 0.77
CA ALA A 43 7.97 -0.58 0.07
C ALA A 43 7.03 0.62 0.21
N SER A 44 6.41 0.97 -0.89
CA SER A 44 5.23 1.83 -0.98
C SER A 44 4.11 1.11 -1.72
N ILE A 45 2.92 1.68 -1.75
CA ILE A 45 1.76 1.09 -2.43
C ILE A 45 1.54 1.82 -3.75
N GLY A 46 1.78 1.11 -4.84
CA GLY A 46 1.48 1.55 -6.20
C GLY A 46 0.03 1.28 -6.57
N HIS A 47 -0.39 1.83 -7.72
CA HIS A 47 -1.77 1.78 -8.17
C HIS A 47 -1.82 1.68 -9.70
N ALA A 48 -2.65 0.79 -10.20
CA ALA A 48 -2.96 0.68 -11.63
C ALA A 48 -4.44 0.35 -11.82
N VAL A 49 -4.97 0.66 -12.98
CA VAL A 49 -6.38 0.42 -13.32
C VAL A 49 -6.49 -0.30 -14.65
N SER A 50 -7.48 -1.19 -14.76
CA SER A 50 -7.80 -1.95 -15.96
C SER A 50 -9.29 -2.18 -16.08
N THR A 51 -9.77 -2.26 -17.33
CA THR A 51 -11.15 -2.66 -17.63
C THR A 51 -11.24 -4.12 -18.11
N ASP A 52 -10.12 -4.74 -18.43
CA ASP A 52 -10.06 -6.10 -19.02
C ASP A 52 -9.13 -7.07 -18.26
N LEU A 53 -8.47 -6.60 -17.18
CA LEU A 53 -7.47 -7.33 -16.38
C LEU A 53 -6.21 -7.75 -17.17
N ARG A 54 -6.02 -7.23 -18.37
CA ARG A 54 -4.90 -7.53 -19.25
C ARG A 54 -4.08 -6.29 -19.57
N SER A 55 -4.76 -5.20 -19.87
CA SER A 55 -4.15 -3.91 -20.19
C SER A 55 -4.27 -2.99 -18.99
N TRP A 56 -3.16 -2.44 -18.53
CA TRP A 56 -3.09 -1.68 -17.30
C TRP A 56 -2.61 -0.26 -17.55
N ARG A 57 -3.27 0.69 -16.92
CA ARG A 57 -2.84 2.09 -16.87
C ARG A 57 -2.35 2.40 -15.46
N VAL A 58 -1.09 2.80 -15.33
CA VAL A 58 -0.49 3.17 -14.05
C VAL A 58 -1.03 4.53 -13.61
N LEU A 59 -1.45 4.60 -12.36
CA LEU A 59 -1.93 5.81 -11.70
C LEU A 59 -0.90 6.29 -10.67
N PRO A 60 -1.07 7.49 -10.10
CA PRO A 60 -0.24 7.92 -8.98
C PRO A 60 -0.24 6.91 -7.83
N ASP A 61 0.88 6.80 -7.13
CA ASP A 61 1.02 5.90 -5.99
C ASP A 61 -0.08 6.18 -4.96
N ALA A 62 -0.63 5.11 -4.38
CA ALA A 62 -1.72 5.22 -3.42
C ALA A 62 -1.23 5.69 -2.05
N LEU A 63 -0.18 5.04 -1.52
CA LEU A 63 0.36 5.36 -0.20
C LEU A 63 1.88 5.27 -0.19
N HIS A 64 2.49 6.18 0.57
CA HIS A 64 3.90 6.18 0.89
C HIS A 64 4.11 6.02 2.39
N PRO A 65 5.32 5.61 2.84
CA PRO A 65 5.70 5.73 4.24
C PRO A 65 5.46 7.13 4.77
N GLY A 66 5.11 7.23 6.03
CA GLY A 66 4.87 8.51 6.69
C GLY A 66 6.15 9.31 6.92
N PRO A 67 6.02 10.53 7.48
CA PRO A 67 7.16 11.36 7.81
C PRO A 67 8.04 10.68 8.87
N ASN A 68 9.31 11.07 8.93
CA ASN A 68 10.26 10.53 9.89
C ASN A 68 9.74 10.63 11.33
N GLY A 69 9.77 9.51 12.04
CA GLY A 69 9.25 9.39 13.41
C GLY A 69 7.79 8.93 13.50
N SER A 70 7.07 8.83 12.38
CA SER A 70 5.71 8.26 12.38
C SER A 70 5.73 6.73 12.53
N TRP A 71 4.58 6.16 12.88
CA TRP A 71 4.43 4.73 13.13
C TRP A 71 4.70 3.85 11.88
N ASP A 72 4.61 4.44 10.69
CA ASP A 72 4.80 3.78 9.39
C ASP A 72 5.90 4.45 8.56
N ASP A 73 6.91 5.04 9.21
CA ASP A 73 7.93 5.85 8.54
C ASP A 73 8.96 5.03 7.75
N GLN A 74 8.94 3.71 7.86
CA GLN A 74 9.89 2.85 7.14
C GLN A 74 9.30 2.29 5.85
N ALA A 75 8.14 1.67 5.91
CA ALA A 75 7.48 1.07 4.76
C ALA A 75 5.98 0.91 4.98
N THR A 76 5.24 0.88 3.87
CA THR A 76 3.85 0.45 3.82
C THR A 76 3.80 -0.90 3.11
N TRP A 77 3.10 -1.87 3.72
CA TRP A 77 2.99 -3.24 3.22
C TRP A 77 1.56 -3.60 2.85
N THR A 78 1.35 -4.87 2.53
CA THR A 78 0.11 -5.44 2.02
C THR A 78 -1.11 -5.02 2.83
N GLY A 79 -2.18 -4.82 2.11
CA GLY A 79 -3.44 -4.36 2.65
C GLY A 79 -4.65 -5.01 2.00
N SER A 80 -5.77 -4.38 2.20
CA SER A 80 -7.05 -4.75 1.63
C SER A 80 -7.90 -3.49 1.49
N ALA A 81 -8.76 -3.44 0.48
CA ALA A 81 -9.60 -2.27 0.26
C ALA A 81 -11.06 -2.69 0.05
N ILE A 82 -11.99 -1.85 0.49
CA ILE A 82 -13.42 -2.07 0.38
C ILE A 82 -14.16 -0.74 0.18
N GLY A 83 -15.24 -0.77 -0.60
CA GLY A 83 -16.19 0.33 -0.71
C GLY A 83 -17.27 0.22 0.36
N HIS A 84 -17.60 1.33 1.01
CA HIS A 84 -18.70 1.42 1.98
C HIS A 84 -19.26 2.84 2.05
N ALA A 85 -20.57 2.96 2.01
CA ALA A 85 -21.28 4.25 2.17
C ALA A 85 -20.73 5.38 1.26
N GLY A 86 -20.46 5.05 -0.02
CA GLY A 86 -20.00 6.02 -1.01
C GLY A 86 -18.52 6.39 -0.90
N ARG A 87 -17.76 5.72 -0.06
CA ARG A 87 -16.32 5.92 0.12
C ARG A 87 -15.55 4.61 0.01
N TRP A 88 -14.23 4.73 -0.15
CA TRP A 88 -13.30 3.62 -0.21
C TRP A 88 -12.40 3.63 1.03
N TYR A 89 -12.20 2.47 1.61
CA TYR A 89 -11.39 2.26 2.81
C TYR A 89 -10.31 1.25 2.51
N MET A 90 -9.07 1.57 2.87
CA MET A 90 -7.94 0.66 2.74
C MET A 90 -7.33 0.43 4.11
N LEU A 91 -7.32 -0.80 4.56
CA LEU A 91 -6.45 -1.21 5.67
C LEU A 91 -5.10 -1.61 5.08
N TYR A 92 -4.02 -1.09 5.62
CA TYR A 92 -2.66 -1.38 5.17
C TYR A 92 -1.74 -1.62 6.36
N THR A 93 -0.67 -2.35 6.11
CA THR A 93 0.33 -2.62 7.14
C THR A 93 1.41 -1.57 7.10
N GLY A 94 1.81 -1.07 8.26
CA GLY A 94 2.93 -0.14 8.41
C GLY A 94 3.99 -0.68 9.35
N ILE A 95 5.24 -0.31 9.10
CA ILE A 95 6.41 -0.58 9.95
C ILE A 95 7.23 0.69 10.12
N ASN A 96 7.97 0.78 11.21
CA ASN A 96 8.78 1.97 11.50
C ASN A 96 10.26 1.64 11.76
N ARG A 97 11.09 2.67 11.61
CA ARG A 97 12.55 2.59 11.75
C ARG A 97 12.98 2.37 13.19
N LYS A 98 12.29 2.99 14.14
CA LYS A 98 12.60 2.90 15.58
C LYS A 98 12.58 1.45 16.05
N GLU A 99 11.64 0.66 15.55
CA GLU A 99 11.48 -0.76 15.86
C GLU A 99 12.17 -1.66 14.82
N ARG A 100 12.96 -1.08 13.92
CA ARG A 100 13.71 -1.79 12.86
C ARG A 100 12.81 -2.63 11.92
N GLY A 101 11.54 -2.25 11.79
CA GLY A 101 10.56 -2.96 10.98
C GLY A 101 10.11 -4.31 11.56
N LEU A 102 10.34 -4.56 12.86
CA LEU A 102 10.02 -5.84 13.49
C LEU A 102 8.56 -5.93 13.96
N ILE A 103 7.90 -4.81 14.18
CA ILE A 103 6.53 -4.75 14.67
C ILE A 103 5.62 -4.18 13.59
N GLN A 104 4.62 -4.94 13.22
CA GLN A 104 3.62 -4.55 12.23
C GLN A 104 2.37 -4.03 12.92
N ARG A 105 1.81 -2.96 12.36
CA ARG A 105 0.53 -2.39 12.78
C ARG A 105 -0.33 -2.12 11.55
N ILE A 106 -1.63 -2.03 11.75
CA ILE A 106 -2.56 -1.76 10.66
C ILE A 106 -3.05 -0.32 10.75
N GLY A 107 -2.91 0.39 9.64
CA GLY A 107 -3.47 1.72 9.45
C GLY A 107 -4.67 1.70 8.53
N LEU A 108 -5.44 2.77 8.59
CA LEU A 108 -6.58 3.04 7.73
C LEU A 108 -6.26 4.24 6.83
N ALA A 109 -6.57 4.10 5.54
CA ALA A 109 -6.62 5.21 4.59
C ALA A 109 -8.00 5.25 3.95
N VAL A 110 -8.46 6.46 3.62
CA VAL A 110 -9.79 6.71 3.07
C VAL A 110 -9.66 7.47 1.76
N SER A 111 -10.50 7.11 0.79
CA SER A 111 -10.55 7.77 -0.52
C SER A 111 -11.99 7.99 -0.97
N GLY A 112 -12.22 9.13 -1.65
CA GLY A 112 -13.49 9.39 -2.32
C GLY A 112 -13.51 8.92 -3.77
N ASP A 113 -12.34 8.68 -4.38
CA ASP A 113 -12.19 8.45 -5.82
C ASP A 113 -11.27 7.28 -6.20
N LEU A 114 -10.73 6.53 -5.23
CA LEU A 114 -9.74 5.46 -5.37
C LEU A 114 -8.34 5.94 -5.78
N VAL A 115 -8.16 7.21 -6.09
CA VAL A 115 -6.88 7.77 -6.57
C VAL A 115 -6.14 8.48 -5.45
N ARG A 116 -6.81 9.41 -4.78
CA ARG A 116 -6.27 10.11 -3.62
C ARG A 116 -6.67 9.37 -2.34
N TRP A 117 -5.68 9.01 -1.55
CA TRP A 117 -5.84 8.32 -0.29
C TRP A 117 -5.31 9.17 0.85
N ASP A 118 -6.13 9.40 1.86
CA ASP A 118 -5.77 10.14 3.07
C ASP A 118 -5.66 9.18 4.25
N LYS A 119 -4.51 9.12 4.88
CA LYS A 119 -4.29 8.31 6.08
C LYS A 119 -5.13 8.86 7.24
N HIS A 120 -5.78 7.98 7.97
CA HIS A 120 -6.62 8.37 9.09
C HIS A 120 -5.77 8.94 10.24
N PRO A 121 -6.18 10.08 10.84
CA PRO A 121 -5.37 10.74 11.89
C PRO A 121 -5.21 9.92 13.17
N ALA A 122 -6.10 8.97 13.42
CA ALA A 122 -6.01 8.06 14.59
C ALA A 122 -5.18 6.80 14.33
N ASN A 123 -4.45 6.71 13.21
CA ASN A 123 -3.59 5.56 12.94
C ASN A 123 -2.46 5.40 13.97
N PRO A 124 -2.03 4.15 14.25
CA PRO A 124 -2.56 2.89 13.75
C PRO A 124 -3.93 2.56 14.37
N VAL A 125 -4.80 1.89 13.62
CA VAL A 125 -6.13 1.50 14.10
C VAL A 125 -6.16 0.10 14.70
N MET A 126 -5.08 -0.69 14.49
CA MET A 126 -4.99 -2.04 14.99
C MET A 126 -3.54 -2.40 15.31
N GLU A 127 -3.33 -2.99 16.48
CA GLU A 127 -2.03 -3.46 16.94
C GLU A 127 -2.14 -4.89 17.46
N ALA A 128 -1.04 -5.63 17.42
CA ALA A 128 -1.00 -6.94 18.03
C ALA A 128 -1.06 -6.84 19.58
N ASP A 129 -1.67 -7.81 20.19
CA ASP A 129 -1.66 -7.92 21.67
C ASP A 129 -0.23 -8.17 22.14
N PRO A 130 0.34 -7.32 23.02
CA PRO A 130 1.73 -7.44 23.46
C PRO A 130 2.04 -8.76 24.18
N ARG A 131 1.02 -9.48 24.62
CA ARG A 131 1.21 -10.82 25.24
C ARG A 131 1.65 -11.88 24.22
N PHE A 132 1.49 -11.61 22.91
CA PHE A 132 1.74 -12.58 21.83
C PHE A 132 2.81 -12.12 20.83
N VAL A 133 3.53 -11.10 21.15
CA VAL A 133 4.62 -10.56 20.31
C VAL A 133 5.96 -10.62 21.02
#